data_769085a2ae833708510ba914eed70dde
#
_entry.id   769085a2ae833708510ba914eed70dde
#
_cell.length_a   1.000
_cell.length_b   1.000
_cell.length_c   1.000
_cell.angle_alpha   90.00
_cell.angle_beta   90.00
_cell.angle_gamma   90.00
#
_symmetry.space_group_name_H-M   'P 1'
#
loop_
_entity.id
_entity.type
_entity.pdbx_description
1 polymer ?
#
loop_
_entity_poly.entity_id
_entity_poly.type
_entity_poly.pdbx_seq_one_letter_code
_entity_poly.pdbx_strand_id
1 'polypeptide(L)'
;MDFRYVCAKIRKDECPEVITLTARISKAIAGILKDHQNFWEQFNRIIIYYDNGQIELTKILTSVFNTLYAHVEFRKVKPVDYKLFQAADLICTMELLAEKAESNSFSRSEREFFCSVRDFKKNYLKPLLKKHL
;
A
#
# COMPACT_ATOMS: atom_id res chain seq x y z
N MET A 1 -15.08 -11.17 -1.41
CA MET A 1 -13.67 -11.49 -1.03
C MET A 1 -13.36 -10.79 0.28
N ASP A 2 -12.95 -11.53 1.28
CA ASP A 2 -12.46 -10.89 2.52
C ASP A 2 -10.98 -10.59 2.38
N PHE A 3 -10.58 -9.35 2.71
CA PHE A 3 -9.19 -8.91 2.68
C PHE A 3 -8.94 -7.90 3.79
N ARG A 4 -7.70 -7.80 4.18
CA ARG A 4 -7.19 -6.75 5.05
C ARG A 4 -6.09 -6.00 4.33
N TYR A 5 -5.85 -4.76 4.72
CA TYR A 5 -4.76 -3.98 4.15
C TYR A 5 -4.03 -3.15 5.20
N VAL A 6 -2.82 -2.82 4.88
CA VAL A 6 -2.01 -1.78 5.53
C VAL A 6 -1.40 -0.90 4.46
N CYS A 7 -1.08 0.32 4.78
CA CYS A 7 -0.51 1.27 3.83
C CYS A 7 0.71 1.97 4.43
N ALA A 8 1.81 1.99 3.67
CA ALA A 8 2.97 2.81 3.95
C ALA A 8 2.92 4.07 3.09
N LYS A 9 3.00 5.24 3.70
CA LYS A 9 2.97 6.54 3.03
C LYS A 9 4.29 7.26 3.21
N ILE A 10 4.93 7.61 2.10
CA ILE A 10 6.21 8.31 2.11
C ILE A 10 6.15 9.44 1.11
N ARG A 11 6.52 10.63 1.55
CA ARG A 11 6.61 11.82 0.70
C ARG A 11 7.97 11.86 0.01
N LYS A 12 7.97 11.84 -1.32
CA LYS A 12 9.20 11.91 -2.11
C LYS A 12 9.92 13.24 -1.98
N ASP A 13 9.20 14.33 -1.78
CA ASP A 13 9.76 15.66 -1.57
C ASP A 13 10.61 15.78 -0.29
N GLU A 14 10.35 14.94 0.70
CA GLU A 14 11.15 14.82 1.92
C GLU A 14 12.37 13.89 1.77
N CYS A 15 12.50 13.20 0.63
CA CYS A 15 13.54 12.21 0.36
C CYS A 15 14.11 12.41 -1.04
N PRO A 16 14.87 13.48 -1.29
CA PRO A 16 15.40 13.81 -2.63
C PRO A 16 16.41 12.78 -3.14
N GLU A 17 17.09 12.06 -2.25
CA GLU A 17 18.07 11.05 -2.60
C GLU A 17 17.44 9.65 -2.61
N VAL A 18 17.79 8.83 -3.62
CA VAL A 18 17.31 7.45 -3.80
C VAL A 18 17.64 6.60 -2.56
N ILE A 19 18.82 6.74 -2.00
CA ILE A 19 19.26 6.00 -0.81
C ILE A 19 18.36 6.30 0.38
N THR A 20 18.07 7.58 0.63
CA THR A 20 17.21 8.02 1.72
C THR A 20 15.76 7.51 1.52
N LEU A 21 15.26 7.59 0.30
CA LEU A 21 13.92 7.06 -0.04
C LEU A 21 13.85 5.55 0.18
N THR A 22 14.84 4.81 -0.30
CA THR A 22 14.95 3.35 -0.12
C THR A 22 14.98 2.96 1.35
N ALA A 23 15.78 3.65 2.16
CA ALA A 23 15.86 3.41 3.59
C ALA A 23 14.53 3.68 4.30
N ARG A 24 13.83 4.76 3.96
CA ARG A 24 12.50 5.08 4.54
C ARG A 24 11.44 4.07 4.15
N ILE A 25 11.40 3.63 2.91
CA ILE A 25 10.47 2.58 2.45
C ILE A 25 10.75 1.28 3.18
N SER A 26 12.00 0.85 3.27
CA SER A 26 12.40 -0.37 3.97
C SER A 26 11.99 -0.34 5.44
N LYS A 27 12.23 0.78 6.12
CA LYS A 27 11.87 0.99 7.51
C LYS A 27 10.35 0.99 7.72
N ALA A 28 9.60 1.62 6.82
CA ALA A 28 8.14 1.64 6.88
C ALA A 28 7.54 0.24 6.71
N ILE A 29 8.02 -0.54 5.75
CA ILE A 29 7.58 -1.92 5.53
C ILE A 29 7.94 -2.81 6.73
N ALA A 30 9.17 -2.75 7.21
CA ALA A 30 9.59 -3.50 8.39
C ALA A 30 8.77 -3.13 9.63
N GLY A 31 8.45 -1.84 9.82
CA GLY A 31 7.57 -1.35 10.88
C GLY A 31 6.17 -1.94 10.81
N ILE A 32 5.56 -1.95 9.63
CA ILE A 32 4.24 -2.57 9.40
C ILE A 32 4.27 -4.06 9.78
N LEU A 33 5.27 -4.79 9.36
CA LEU A 33 5.40 -6.22 9.65
C LEU A 33 5.56 -6.47 11.15
N LYS A 34 6.35 -5.65 11.82
CA LYS A 34 6.57 -5.72 13.27
C LYS A 34 5.29 -5.35 14.06
N ASP A 35 4.63 -4.29 13.69
CA ASP A 35 3.43 -3.79 14.38
C ASP A 35 2.25 -4.78 14.27
N HIS A 36 2.23 -5.59 13.21
CA HIS A 36 1.20 -6.61 12.96
C HIS A 36 1.76 -8.04 13.03
N GLN A 37 2.77 -8.27 13.84
CA GLN A 37 3.45 -9.56 13.94
C GLN A 37 2.48 -10.72 14.21
N ASN A 38 1.54 -10.54 15.14
CA ASN A 38 0.54 -11.55 15.46
C ASN A 38 -0.36 -11.96 14.27
N PHE A 39 -0.56 -11.03 13.33
CA PHE A 39 -1.29 -11.34 12.10
C PHE A 39 -0.43 -12.18 11.17
N TRP A 40 0.83 -11.81 10.96
CA TRP A 40 1.73 -12.51 10.03
C TRP A 40 2.12 -13.91 10.50
N GLU A 41 2.27 -14.11 11.79
CA GLU A 41 2.62 -15.41 12.41
C GLU A 41 1.53 -16.48 12.28
N GLN A 42 0.31 -16.10 11.90
CA GLN A 42 -0.76 -17.05 11.63
C GLN A 42 -0.54 -17.86 10.34
N PHE A 43 0.37 -17.44 9.49
CA PHE A 43 0.58 -18.02 8.17
C PHE A 43 1.90 -18.79 8.09
N ASN A 44 1.83 -20.00 7.58
CA ASN A 44 3.03 -20.84 7.37
C ASN A 44 3.82 -20.43 6.13
N ARG A 45 3.19 -19.68 5.21
CA ARG A 45 3.78 -19.27 3.95
C ARG A 45 3.25 -17.90 3.53
N ILE A 46 4.13 -17.03 3.06
CA ILE A 46 3.79 -15.72 2.53
C ILE A 46 4.09 -15.72 1.04
N ILE A 47 3.13 -15.30 0.23
CA ILE A 47 3.30 -15.15 -1.21
C ILE A 47 3.15 -13.67 -1.54
N ILE A 48 4.18 -13.07 -2.14
CA ILE A 48 4.20 -11.68 -2.55
C ILE A 48 4.05 -11.61 -4.07
N TYR A 49 3.00 -10.96 -4.50
CA TYR A 49 2.77 -10.67 -5.91
C TYR A 49 3.30 -9.27 -6.24
N TYR A 50 4.05 -9.15 -7.31
CA TYR A 50 4.64 -7.90 -7.76
C TYR A 50 4.59 -7.77 -9.29
N ASP A 51 4.67 -6.54 -9.80
CA ASP A 51 4.85 -6.28 -11.21
C ASP A 51 6.28 -5.83 -11.55
N ASN A 52 6.57 -5.67 -12.85
CA ASN A 52 7.89 -5.26 -13.31
C ASN A 52 8.15 -3.75 -13.24
N GLY A 53 7.15 -2.95 -12.87
CA GLY A 53 7.23 -1.50 -13.01
C GLY A 53 8.16 -0.81 -12.02
N GLN A 54 8.52 -1.50 -10.92
CA GLN A 54 9.26 -0.88 -9.82
C GLN A 54 10.34 -1.83 -9.27
N ILE A 55 11.45 -1.91 -9.99
CA ILE A 55 12.58 -2.80 -9.66
C ILE A 55 13.12 -2.53 -8.25
N GLU A 56 13.28 -1.27 -7.87
CA GLU A 56 13.80 -0.90 -6.56
C GLU A 56 12.86 -1.33 -5.42
N LEU A 57 11.56 -1.15 -5.60
CA LEU A 57 10.57 -1.61 -4.62
C LEU A 57 10.59 -3.13 -4.47
N THR A 58 10.75 -3.87 -5.57
CA THR A 58 10.86 -5.33 -5.56
C THR A 58 12.09 -5.79 -4.76
N LYS A 59 13.24 -5.13 -4.94
CA LYS A 59 14.47 -5.41 -4.16
C LYS A 59 14.26 -5.18 -2.67
N ILE A 60 13.60 -4.08 -2.31
CA ILE A 60 13.29 -3.74 -0.92
C ILE A 60 12.39 -4.82 -0.30
N LEU A 61 11.30 -5.17 -0.96
CA LEU A 61 10.36 -6.20 -0.50
C LEU A 61 11.08 -7.55 -0.32
N THR A 62 11.87 -7.96 -1.31
CA THR A 62 12.64 -9.20 -1.26
C THR A 62 13.58 -9.21 -0.04
N SER A 63 14.32 -8.14 0.16
CA SER A 63 15.26 -8.02 1.27
C SER A 63 14.58 -8.05 2.63
N VAL A 64 13.54 -7.24 2.82
CA VAL A 64 12.83 -7.13 4.10
C VAL A 64 12.13 -8.44 4.46
N PHE A 65 11.37 -9.01 3.55
CA PHE A 65 10.62 -10.24 3.82
C PHE A 65 11.51 -11.45 4.02
N ASN A 66 12.57 -11.62 3.23
CA ASN A 66 13.52 -12.73 3.42
C ASN A 66 14.34 -12.60 4.71
N THR A 67 14.51 -11.38 5.22
CA THR A 67 15.17 -11.17 6.51
C THR A 67 14.28 -11.59 7.68
N LEU A 68 12.98 -11.35 7.58
CA LEU A 68 12.03 -11.53 8.68
C LEU A 68 11.30 -12.87 8.66
N TYR A 69 11.16 -13.51 7.51
CA TYR A 69 10.36 -14.73 7.35
C TYR A 69 11.11 -15.82 6.58
N ALA A 70 10.96 -17.06 7.03
CA ALA A 70 11.65 -18.22 6.44
C ALA A 70 11.02 -18.73 5.15
N HIS A 71 9.69 -18.57 4.98
CA HIS A 71 8.93 -19.15 3.87
C HIS A 71 8.20 -18.07 3.08
N VAL A 72 8.96 -17.37 2.25
CA VAL A 72 8.45 -16.30 1.38
C VAL A 72 8.65 -16.68 -0.07
N GLU A 73 7.60 -16.56 -0.86
CA GLU A 73 7.62 -16.78 -2.30
C GLU A 73 7.28 -15.48 -3.01
N PHE A 74 8.00 -15.15 -4.07
CA PHE A 74 7.78 -13.97 -4.89
C PHE A 74 7.26 -14.40 -6.26
N ARG A 75 6.10 -13.86 -6.67
CA ARG A 75 5.47 -14.16 -7.95
C ARG A 75 5.26 -12.88 -8.76
N LYS A 76 5.91 -12.86 -9.92
CA LYS A 76 5.71 -11.80 -10.88
C LYS A 76 4.39 -11.98 -11.61
N VAL A 77 3.59 -10.95 -11.66
CA VAL A 77 2.27 -10.97 -12.29
C VAL A 77 2.04 -9.71 -13.14
N LYS A 78 1.14 -9.84 -14.09
CA LYS A 78 0.59 -8.67 -14.79
C LYS A 78 -0.62 -8.17 -14.00
N PRO A 79 -0.72 -6.87 -13.68
CA PRO A 79 -1.83 -6.34 -12.87
C PRO A 79 -3.21 -6.65 -13.44
N VAL A 80 -3.36 -6.67 -14.77
CA VAL A 80 -4.63 -6.97 -15.44
C VAL A 80 -5.16 -8.39 -15.16
N ASP A 81 -4.27 -9.33 -14.86
CA ASP A 81 -4.61 -10.74 -14.66
C ASP A 81 -4.90 -11.06 -13.18
N TYR A 82 -4.70 -10.09 -12.28
CA TYR A 82 -4.81 -10.32 -10.84
C TYR A 82 -5.71 -9.32 -10.14
N LYS A 83 -6.89 -9.78 -9.72
CA LYS A 83 -7.87 -8.91 -9.02
C LYS A 83 -7.37 -8.33 -7.70
N LEU A 84 -6.57 -9.09 -6.94
CA LEU A 84 -5.95 -8.59 -5.70
C LEU A 84 -4.96 -7.45 -5.97
N PHE A 85 -4.23 -7.51 -7.08
CA PHE A 85 -3.32 -6.45 -7.48
C PHE A 85 -4.09 -5.17 -7.84
N GLN A 86 -5.20 -5.31 -8.59
CA GLN A 86 -6.09 -4.20 -8.90
C GLN A 86 -6.74 -3.60 -7.66
N ALA A 87 -7.10 -4.44 -6.69
CA ALA A 87 -7.61 -3.97 -5.39
C ALA A 87 -6.54 -3.18 -4.62
N ALA A 88 -5.28 -3.62 -4.63
CA ALA A 88 -4.18 -2.89 -4.02
C ALA A 88 -3.97 -1.52 -4.66
N ASP A 89 -3.99 -1.43 -5.99
CA ASP A 89 -3.92 -0.16 -6.72
C ASP A 89 -5.06 0.79 -6.35
N LEU A 90 -6.28 0.27 -6.28
CA LEU A 90 -7.45 1.06 -5.86
C LEU A 90 -7.28 1.58 -4.43
N ILE A 91 -6.81 0.75 -3.51
CA ILE A 91 -6.56 1.13 -2.12
C ILE A 91 -5.50 2.24 -2.05
N CYS A 92 -4.39 2.11 -2.77
CA CYS A 92 -3.36 3.15 -2.85
C CYS A 92 -3.95 4.47 -3.36
N THR A 93 -4.80 4.43 -4.38
CA THR A 93 -5.49 5.61 -4.90
C THR A 93 -6.41 6.23 -3.85
N MET A 94 -7.19 5.44 -3.14
CA MET A 94 -8.08 5.92 -2.07
C MET A 94 -7.32 6.55 -0.90
N GLU A 95 -6.18 5.96 -0.52
CA GLU A 95 -5.31 6.52 0.52
C GLU A 95 -4.67 7.85 0.09
N LEU A 96 -4.27 7.98 -1.17
CA LEU A 96 -3.80 9.26 -1.73
C LEU A 96 -4.92 10.32 -1.73
N LEU A 97 -6.13 9.95 -2.11
CA LEU A 97 -7.28 10.85 -2.09
C LEU A 97 -7.65 11.25 -0.65
N ALA A 98 -7.47 10.37 0.32
CA ALA A 98 -7.64 10.70 1.73
C ALA A 98 -6.66 11.78 2.19
N GLU A 99 -5.39 11.71 1.80
CA GLU A 99 -4.40 12.77 2.06
C GLU A 99 -4.80 14.09 1.39
N LYS A 100 -5.24 14.04 0.14
CA LYS A 100 -5.75 15.23 -0.58
C LYS A 100 -6.99 15.82 0.11
N ALA A 101 -7.87 15.00 0.64
CA ALA A 101 -9.06 15.44 1.36
C ALA A 101 -8.70 16.19 2.64
N GLU A 102 -7.71 15.72 3.40
CA GLU A 102 -7.22 16.39 4.61
C GLU A 102 -6.59 17.77 4.30
N SER A 103 -5.87 17.89 3.20
CA SER A 103 -5.26 19.16 2.75
C SER A 103 -6.19 20.01 1.89
N ASN A 104 -7.45 19.60 1.69
CA ASN A 104 -8.43 20.26 0.80
C ASN A 104 -7.89 20.50 -0.62
N SER A 105 -7.14 19.55 -1.16
CA SER A 105 -6.43 19.67 -2.44
C SER A 105 -7.01 18.79 -3.55
N PHE A 106 -8.30 18.46 -3.49
CA PHE A 106 -8.98 17.79 -4.59
C PHE A 106 -8.92 18.61 -5.85
N SER A 107 -8.61 17.96 -6.99
CA SER A 107 -8.75 18.56 -8.31
C SER A 107 -10.23 18.81 -8.64
N ARG A 108 -10.47 19.58 -9.69
CA ARG A 108 -11.84 19.82 -10.16
C ARG A 108 -12.55 18.52 -10.54
N SER A 109 -11.89 17.66 -11.31
CA SER A 109 -12.44 16.36 -11.72
C SER A 109 -12.70 15.43 -10.54
N GLU A 110 -11.84 15.41 -9.53
CA GLU A 110 -12.07 14.64 -8.30
C GLU A 110 -13.31 15.14 -7.55
N ARG A 111 -13.50 16.46 -7.43
CA ARG A 111 -14.69 17.04 -6.82
C ARG A 111 -15.96 16.73 -7.61
N GLU A 112 -15.91 16.79 -8.92
CA GLU A 112 -17.03 16.43 -9.79
C GLU A 112 -17.38 14.95 -9.65
N PHE A 113 -16.39 14.06 -9.58
CA PHE A 113 -16.62 12.63 -9.44
C PHE A 113 -17.21 12.24 -8.08
N PHE A 114 -16.66 12.78 -6.98
CA PHE A 114 -17.08 12.43 -5.63
C PHE A 114 -18.19 13.35 -5.06
N CYS A 115 -18.62 14.34 -5.79
CA CYS A 115 -19.55 15.42 -5.39
C CYS A 115 -18.97 16.36 -4.33
N SER A 116 -18.39 15.82 -3.25
CA SER A 116 -17.72 16.58 -2.20
C SER A 116 -16.70 15.73 -1.44
N VAL A 117 -15.81 16.38 -0.69
CA VAL A 117 -14.89 15.71 0.24
C VAL A 117 -15.66 14.92 1.30
N ARG A 118 -16.79 15.46 1.77
CA ARG A 118 -17.67 14.79 2.73
C ARG A 118 -18.25 13.49 2.17
N ASP A 119 -18.73 13.51 0.95
CA ASP A 119 -19.31 12.34 0.29
C ASP A 119 -18.22 11.29 0.02
N PHE A 120 -17.03 11.70 -0.40
CA PHE A 120 -15.88 10.83 -0.53
C PHE A 120 -15.56 10.11 0.81
N LYS A 121 -15.44 10.86 1.88
CA LYS A 121 -15.14 10.28 3.21
C LYS A 121 -16.22 9.32 3.67
N LYS A 122 -17.48 9.65 3.48
CA LYS A 122 -18.62 8.85 3.93
C LYS A 122 -18.81 7.58 3.11
N ASN A 123 -18.81 7.70 1.78
CA ASN A 123 -19.26 6.63 0.88
C ASN A 123 -18.13 5.74 0.39
N TYR A 124 -16.89 6.22 0.38
CA TYR A 124 -15.73 5.49 -0.16
C TYR A 124 -14.68 5.20 0.92
N LEU A 125 -14.21 6.21 1.62
CA LEU A 125 -13.12 6.04 2.59
C LEU A 125 -13.56 5.27 3.84
N LYS A 126 -14.66 5.62 4.45
CA LYS A 126 -15.14 4.97 5.68
C LYS A 126 -15.38 3.45 5.53
N PRO A 127 -16.01 2.96 4.45
CA PRO A 127 -16.09 1.52 4.20
C PRO A 127 -14.74 0.85 4.04
N LEU A 128 -13.77 1.50 3.37
CA LEU A 128 -12.45 0.98 3.18
C LEU A 128 -11.68 0.85 4.50
N LEU A 129 -11.73 1.88 5.35
CA LEU A 129 -11.04 1.90 6.63
C LEU A 129 -11.45 0.74 7.57
N LYS A 130 -12.64 0.18 7.40
CA LYS A 130 -13.05 -1.04 8.14
C LYS A 130 -12.22 -2.28 7.78
N LYS A 131 -11.51 -2.25 6.66
CA LYS A 131 -10.62 -3.32 6.19
C LYS A 131 -9.16 -3.11 6.59
N HIS A 132 -8.84 -1.95 7.17
CA HIS A 132 -7.49 -1.69 7.68
C HIS A 132 -7.15 -2.64 8.83
N LEU A 133 -5.92 -3.18 8.79
CA LEU A 133 -5.41 -4.12 9.79
C LEU A 133 -5.08 -3.42 11.11
#